data_e7a9f98286c66bedd7e50953dbd72510
#
_entry.id   e7a9f98286c66bedd7e50953dbd72510
#
_cell.length_a   1.000
_cell.length_b   1.000
_cell.length_c   1.000
_cell.angle_alpha   90.00
_cell.angle_beta   90.00
_cell.angle_gamma   90.00
#
_symmetry.space_group_name_H-M   'P 1'
#
loop_
_entity.id
_entity.type
_entity.pdbx_description
1 polymer ?
#
loop_
_entity_poly.entity_id
_entity_poly.type
_entity_poly.pdbx_seq_one_letter_code
_entity_poly.pdbx_strand_id
1 'polypeptide(L)'
;AIIDPWASEQSFDYAKLFSEFGMSKITPEIGHRLDCNLAGRGVLFAHRELDLWLKDAGAGKEVAVMSGIKPSSEFHLGSKLTADELIFFQKKFKAKVFYAIADLEAYADNGLTLEQTHETAISNLADLLALGLDEKNAYVYKQSCERRVMNMAYIFSRRATPAMLQALYGERNYSLYFAALTQVGDILLPQHQDFGGPKRVLVPVGVDQDPHIRFARD
;
A
#
# COMPACT_ATOMS: atom_id res chain seq x y z
N ALA A 1 13.14 -12.61 12.56
CA ALA A 1 12.40 -13.33 11.51
C ALA A 1 12.25 -12.39 10.32
N ILE A 2 12.44 -12.87 9.11
CA ILE A 2 12.22 -12.07 7.88
C ILE A 2 10.72 -12.19 7.57
N ILE A 3 10.06 -11.07 7.36
CA ILE A 3 8.70 -11.01 6.84
C ILE A 3 8.82 -11.08 5.32
N ASP A 4 8.18 -12.06 4.68
CA ASP A 4 8.21 -12.24 3.23
C ASP A 4 6.92 -11.70 2.60
N PRO A 5 6.95 -10.56 1.88
CA PRO A 5 5.75 -9.95 1.33
C PRO A 5 5.09 -10.76 0.20
N TRP A 6 5.76 -11.77 -0.33
CA TRP A 6 5.23 -12.64 -1.39
C TRP A 6 4.82 -14.04 -0.91
N ALA A 7 4.99 -14.35 0.38
CA ALA A 7 4.54 -15.64 0.91
C ALA A 7 3.04 -15.64 1.21
N SER A 8 2.33 -16.66 0.73
CA SER A 8 0.88 -16.79 0.88
C SER A 8 0.43 -17.19 2.30
N GLU A 9 1.31 -17.79 3.10
CA GLU A 9 0.98 -18.21 4.47
C GLU A 9 2.13 -17.86 5.42
N GLN A 10 1.85 -16.95 6.36
CA GLN A 10 2.78 -16.59 7.43
C GLN A 10 2.03 -16.49 8.76
N SER A 11 2.62 -17.04 9.82
CA SER A 11 2.16 -16.78 11.18
C SER A 11 3.02 -15.70 11.82
N PHE A 12 2.40 -14.68 12.36
CA PHE A 12 3.09 -13.56 13.00
C PHE A 12 2.97 -13.63 14.51
N ASP A 13 4.10 -13.44 15.20
CA ASP A 13 4.11 -13.10 16.59
C ASP A 13 3.86 -11.60 16.75
N TYR A 14 2.62 -11.23 17.00
CA TYR A 14 2.21 -9.83 17.09
C TYR A 14 2.97 -9.04 18.18
N ALA A 15 3.43 -9.70 19.26
CA ALA A 15 4.21 -9.03 20.28
C ALA A 15 5.57 -8.54 19.73
N LYS A 16 6.19 -9.32 18.86
CA LYS A 16 7.45 -8.95 18.21
C LYS A 16 7.31 -7.80 17.20
N LEU A 17 6.15 -7.64 16.57
CA LEU A 17 5.92 -6.52 15.65
C LEU A 17 6.13 -5.16 16.33
N PHE A 18 5.76 -5.04 17.59
CA PHE A 18 5.94 -3.80 18.33
C PHE A 18 7.37 -3.62 18.86
N SER A 19 7.98 -4.69 19.35
CA SER A 19 9.32 -4.61 19.97
C SER A 19 10.47 -4.59 18.96
N GLU A 20 10.36 -5.35 17.86
CA GLU A 20 11.47 -5.52 16.92
C GLU A 20 11.30 -4.65 15.65
N PHE A 21 10.06 -4.38 15.22
CA PHE A 21 9.81 -3.65 13.97
C PHE A 21 9.37 -2.18 14.19
N GLY A 22 9.30 -1.72 15.44
CA GLY A 22 9.04 -0.31 15.74
C GLY A 22 7.65 0.17 15.33
N MET A 23 6.65 -0.71 15.29
CA MET A 23 5.25 -0.34 15.09
C MET A 23 4.66 0.24 16.38
N SER A 24 3.74 1.18 16.23
CA SER A 24 2.94 1.72 17.35
C SER A 24 1.57 1.05 17.39
N LYS A 25 1.04 0.83 18.58
CA LYS A 25 -0.33 0.30 18.76
C LYS A 25 -1.36 1.38 18.44
N ILE A 26 -2.51 1.00 17.94
CA ILE A 26 -3.69 1.87 17.90
C ILE A 26 -4.11 2.14 19.35
N THR A 27 -3.94 3.38 19.79
CA THR A 27 -4.35 3.81 21.15
C THR A 27 -5.86 4.06 21.18
N PRO A 28 -6.51 4.06 22.37
CA PRO A 28 -7.92 4.43 22.48
C PRO A 28 -8.22 5.80 21.87
N GLU A 29 -7.32 6.78 22.01
CA GLU A 29 -7.47 8.11 21.40
C GLU A 29 -7.50 8.04 19.87
N ILE A 30 -6.58 7.30 19.26
CA ILE A 30 -6.58 7.08 17.81
C ILE A 30 -7.85 6.33 17.39
N GLY A 31 -8.24 5.30 18.15
CA GLY A 31 -9.47 4.54 17.92
C GLY A 31 -10.72 5.43 17.92
N HIS A 32 -10.85 6.35 18.88
CA HIS A 32 -11.93 7.32 18.92
C HIS A 32 -11.92 8.30 17.74
N ARG A 33 -10.75 8.74 17.31
CA ARG A 33 -10.62 9.61 16.11
C ARG A 33 -11.00 8.88 14.83
N LEU A 34 -10.60 7.62 14.70
CA LEU A 34 -11.00 6.77 13.58
C LEU A 34 -12.50 6.49 13.63
N ASP A 35 -13.05 6.18 14.81
CA ASP A 35 -14.47 5.90 15.02
C ASP A 35 -15.03 4.97 13.93
N CYS A 36 -14.41 3.80 13.81
CA CYS A 36 -14.79 2.78 12.83
C CYS A 36 -14.75 1.38 13.44
N ASN A 37 -15.59 0.51 12.88
CA ASN A 37 -15.69 -0.87 13.35
C ASN A 37 -14.37 -1.65 13.26
N LEU A 38 -13.51 -1.34 12.28
CA LEU A 38 -12.24 -2.03 12.11
C LEU A 38 -11.27 -1.72 13.27
N ALA A 39 -11.22 -0.47 13.71
CA ALA A 39 -10.44 -0.09 14.89
C ALA A 39 -11.05 -0.65 16.18
N GLY A 40 -12.38 -0.56 16.34
CA GLY A 40 -13.09 -1.07 17.53
C GLY A 40 -12.99 -2.59 17.70
N ARG A 41 -12.84 -3.34 16.62
CA ARG A 41 -12.68 -4.81 16.62
C ARG A 41 -11.21 -5.26 16.63
N GLY A 42 -10.25 -4.33 16.65
CA GLY A 42 -8.83 -4.63 16.65
C GLY A 42 -8.30 -5.18 15.32
N VAL A 43 -9.00 -4.98 14.22
CA VAL A 43 -8.52 -5.32 12.87
C VAL A 43 -7.40 -4.33 12.49
N LEU A 44 -7.63 -3.03 12.71
CA LEU A 44 -6.59 -2.02 12.72
C LEU A 44 -5.92 -2.03 14.08
N PHE A 45 -4.78 -2.65 14.21
CA PHE A 45 -4.11 -2.86 15.52
C PHE A 45 -2.78 -2.13 15.66
N ALA A 46 -2.13 -1.80 14.55
CA ALA A 46 -0.80 -1.18 14.53
C ALA A 46 -0.72 -0.08 13.48
N HIS A 47 0.23 0.83 13.66
CA HIS A 47 0.48 1.90 12.70
C HIS A 47 1.93 2.40 12.76
N ARG A 48 2.31 3.14 11.72
CA ARG A 48 3.48 4.02 11.67
C ARG A 48 3.01 5.43 11.38
N GLU A 49 3.09 6.33 12.37
CA GLU A 49 2.77 7.76 12.23
C GLU A 49 1.33 8.10 11.76
N LEU A 50 0.35 7.23 12.03
CA LEU A 50 -1.06 7.51 11.74
C LEU A 50 -1.56 8.75 12.48
N ASP A 51 -1.08 8.98 13.70
CA ASP A 51 -1.38 10.16 14.52
C ASP A 51 -1.02 11.47 13.80
N LEU A 52 0.12 11.50 13.10
CA LEU A 52 0.56 12.64 12.30
C LEU A 52 -0.32 12.84 11.05
N TRP A 53 -0.71 11.75 10.39
CA TRP A 53 -1.63 11.81 9.26
C TRP A 53 -3.01 12.33 9.71
N LEU A 54 -3.54 11.80 10.81
CA LEU A 54 -4.80 12.24 11.39
C LEU A 54 -4.75 13.72 11.83
N LYS A 55 -3.62 14.17 12.36
CA LYS A 55 -3.42 15.58 12.73
C LYS A 55 -3.54 16.49 11.51
N ASP A 56 -2.90 16.15 10.40
CA ASP A 56 -2.95 16.94 9.17
C ASP A 56 -4.36 16.90 8.55
N ALA A 57 -5.00 15.73 8.48
CA ALA A 57 -6.38 15.60 8.03
C ALA A 57 -7.36 16.42 8.89
N GLY A 58 -7.22 16.37 10.22
CA GLY A 58 -8.05 17.15 11.15
C GLY A 58 -7.82 18.67 11.07
N ALA A 59 -6.65 19.09 10.60
CA ALA A 59 -6.33 20.48 10.34
C ALA A 59 -6.82 20.97 8.95
N GLY A 60 -7.53 20.13 8.19
CA GLY A 60 -8.02 20.44 6.85
C GLY A 60 -6.93 20.47 5.77
N LYS A 61 -5.75 19.94 6.04
CA LYS A 61 -4.72 19.80 5.02
C LYS A 61 -5.07 18.67 4.07
N GLU A 62 -4.60 18.80 2.83
CA GLU A 62 -4.71 17.72 1.85
C GLU A 62 -3.89 16.51 2.30
N VAL A 63 -4.53 15.35 2.33
CA VAL A 63 -3.93 14.06 2.66
C VAL A 63 -4.32 13.04 1.60
N ALA A 64 -3.50 12.00 1.47
CA ALA A 64 -3.78 10.92 0.55
C ALA A 64 -3.83 9.57 1.28
N VAL A 65 -4.52 8.61 0.67
CA VAL A 65 -4.46 7.20 1.02
C VAL A 65 -4.10 6.41 -0.23
N MET A 66 -3.15 5.50 -0.11
CA MET A 66 -2.63 4.72 -1.22
C MET A 66 -2.67 3.23 -0.87
N SER A 67 -3.13 2.44 -1.79
CA SER A 67 -3.00 0.98 -1.78
C SER A 67 -3.06 0.45 -3.21
N GLY A 68 -3.15 -0.85 -3.38
CA GLY A 68 -3.23 -1.47 -4.69
C GLY A 68 -3.67 -2.91 -4.62
N ILE A 69 -3.77 -3.50 -5.79
CA ILE A 69 -4.05 -4.93 -5.93
C ILE A 69 -3.14 -5.52 -6.99
N LYS A 70 -2.59 -6.68 -6.68
CA LYS A 70 -1.93 -7.53 -7.66
C LYS A 70 -2.99 -8.34 -8.41
N PRO A 71 -3.20 -8.10 -9.72
CA PRO A 71 -4.28 -8.73 -10.48
C PRO A 71 -3.92 -10.18 -10.88
N SER A 72 -3.57 -10.99 -9.89
CA SER A 72 -3.20 -12.41 -10.06
C SER A 72 -4.36 -13.37 -9.79
N SER A 73 -5.45 -12.88 -9.20
CA SER A 73 -6.64 -13.64 -8.88
C SER A 73 -7.87 -12.72 -8.80
N GLU A 74 -9.05 -13.35 -8.72
CA GLU A 74 -10.30 -12.63 -8.46
C GLU A 74 -10.28 -11.91 -7.10
N PHE A 75 -11.12 -10.89 -6.99
CA PHE A 75 -11.29 -10.12 -5.76
C PHE A 75 -11.84 -11.01 -4.64
N HIS A 76 -11.22 -10.99 -3.47
CA HIS A 76 -11.57 -11.85 -2.34
C HIS A 76 -11.70 -11.05 -1.04
N LEU A 77 -12.05 -11.71 0.06
CA LEU A 77 -12.27 -11.03 1.35
C LEU A 77 -11.07 -10.24 1.87
N GLY A 78 -9.85 -10.69 1.59
CA GLY A 78 -8.63 -9.93 1.93
C GLY A 78 -8.56 -8.62 1.13
N SER A 79 -8.82 -8.68 -0.18
CA SER A 79 -8.88 -7.48 -1.04
C SER A 79 -9.99 -6.52 -0.59
N LYS A 80 -11.16 -7.09 -0.19
CA LYS A 80 -12.27 -6.31 0.35
C LYS A 80 -11.89 -5.56 1.62
N LEU A 81 -11.14 -6.18 2.52
CA LEU A 81 -10.72 -5.52 3.76
C LEU A 81 -9.91 -4.24 3.47
N THR A 82 -8.90 -4.35 2.60
CA THR A 82 -8.09 -3.19 2.18
C THR A 82 -8.92 -2.14 1.44
N ALA A 83 -9.87 -2.58 0.59
CA ALA A 83 -10.79 -1.67 -0.10
C ALA A 83 -11.70 -0.93 0.89
N ASP A 84 -12.26 -1.61 1.88
CA ASP A 84 -13.08 -0.99 2.94
C ASP A 84 -12.28 0.08 3.71
N GLU A 85 -11.01 -0.17 4.01
CA GLU A 85 -10.11 0.80 4.65
C GLU A 85 -9.90 2.04 3.76
N LEU A 86 -9.56 1.85 2.50
CA LEU A 86 -9.39 2.94 1.53
C LEU A 86 -10.65 3.82 1.44
N ILE A 87 -11.80 3.18 1.23
CA ILE A 87 -13.08 3.85 1.08
C ILE A 87 -13.47 4.57 2.38
N PHE A 88 -13.16 3.99 3.53
CA PHE A 88 -13.36 4.62 4.82
C PHE A 88 -12.56 5.93 4.94
N PHE A 89 -11.27 5.91 4.67
CA PHE A 89 -10.42 7.11 4.74
C PHE A 89 -10.82 8.16 3.69
N GLN A 90 -11.20 7.72 2.49
CA GLN A 90 -11.72 8.60 1.47
C GLN A 90 -12.99 9.34 1.93
N LYS A 91 -13.97 8.61 2.45
CA LYS A 91 -15.27 9.18 2.85
C LYS A 91 -15.17 10.05 4.10
N LYS A 92 -14.49 9.55 5.14
CA LYS A 92 -14.44 10.23 6.43
C LYS A 92 -13.53 11.44 6.41
N PHE A 93 -12.35 11.33 5.83
CA PHE A 93 -11.32 12.37 5.87
C PHE A 93 -11.13 13.13 4.56
N LYS A 94 -11.93 12.81 3.54
CA LYS A 94 -11.81 13.39 2.19
C LYS A 94 -10.43 13.14 1.56
N ALA A 95 -9.75 12.11 2.02
CA ALA A 95 -8.43 11.74 1.51
C ALA A 95 -8.53 11.37 0.03
N LYS A 96 -7.58 11.85 -0.78
CA LYS A 96 -7.49 11.43 -2.18
C LYS A 96 -6.95 10.01 -2.25
N VAL A 97 -7.67 9.13 -2.94
CA VAL A 97 -7.25 7.74 -3.12
C VAL A 97 -6.29 7.62 -4.29
N PHE A 98 -5.21 6.88 -4.11
CA PHE A 98 -4.35 6.37 -5.16
C PHE A 98 -4.40 4.84 -5.13
N TYR A 99 -4.75 4.23 -6.26
CA TYR A 99 -4.91 2.80 -6.33
C TYR A 99 -4.14 2.20 -7.50
N ALA A 100 -3.10 1.45 -7.16
CA ALA A 100 -2.24 0.78 -8.12
C ALA A 100 -2.81 -0.58 -8.53
N ILE A 101 -2.91 -0.83 -9.82
CA ILE A 101 -3.05 -2.16 -10.38
C ILE A 101 -1.62 -2.66 -10.64
N ALA A 102 -1.16 -3.56 -9.77
CA ALA A 102 0.24 -4.02 -9.73
C ALA A 102 0.49 -5.14 -10.76
N ASP A 103 0.28 -4.84 -12.03
CA ASP A 103 0.44 -5.77 -13.14
C ASP A 103 1.91 -6.17 -13.39
N LEU A 104 2.86 -5.29 -13.13
CA LEU A 104 4.29 -5.61 -13.19
C LEU A 104 4.71 -6.55 -12.07
N GLU A 105 4.13 -6.42 -10.88
CA GLU A 105 4.38 -7.34 -9.77
C GLU A 105 3.76 -8.71 -10.06
N ALA A 106 2.54 -8.76 -10.65
CA ALA A 106 1.92 -10.02 -11.07
C ALA A 106 2.78 -10.77 -12.10
N TYR A 107 3.45 -10.05 -12.99
CA TYR A 107 4.43 -10.63 -13.89
C TYR A 107 5.66 -11.16 -13.13
N ALA A 108 6.22 -10.35 -12.25
CA ALA A 108 7.46 -10.67 -11.53
C ALA A 108 7.33 -11.88 -10.59
N ASP A 109 6.20 -11.98 -9.89
CA ASP A 109 5.92 -12.98 -8.86
C ASP A 109 5.20 -14.23 -9.43
N ASN A 110 4.19 -14.02 -10.26
CA ASN A 110 3.31 -15.09 -10.74
C ASN A 110 3.59 -15.50 -12.20
N GLY A 111 4.44 -14.78 -12.92
CA GLY A 111 4.75 -15.05 -14.32
C GLY A 111 3.61 -14.74 -15.29
N LEU A 112 2.60 -13.98 -14.85
CA LEU A 112 1.45 -13.60 -15.67
C LEU A 112 1.82 -12.50 -16.65
N THR A 113 1.43 -12.62 -17.92
CA THR A 113 1.64 -11.55 -18.88
C THR A 113 0.73 -10.35 -18.60
N LEU A 114 1.08 -9.18 -19.14
CA LEU A 114 0.27 -7.97 -18.96
C LEU A 114 -1.13 -8.11 -19.59
N GLU A 115 -1.26 -8.93 -20.62
CA GLU A 115 -2.54 -9.26 -21.26
C GLU A 115 -3.38 -10.15 -20.34
N GLN A 116 -2.79 -11.19 -19.76
CA GLN A 116 -3.50 -12.08 -18.83
C GLN A 116 -4.03 -11.36 -17.58
N THR A 117 -3.28 -10.37 -17.10
CA THR A 117 -3.69 -9.58 -15.94
C THR A 117 -4.78 -8.55 -16.25
N HIS A 118 -5.02 -8.23 -17.51
CA HIS A 118 -5.90 -7.13 -17.91
C HIS A 118 -7.37 -7.39 -17.52
N GLU A 119 -7.91 -8.55 -17.83
CA GLU A 119 -9.30 -8.91 -17.52
C GLU A 119 -9.52 -8.99 -16.01
N THR A 120 -8.60 -9.62 -15.28
CA THR A 120 -8.63 -9.68 -13.81
C THR A 120 -8.56 -8.27 -13.20
N ALA A 121 -7.73 -7.39 -13.75
CA ALA A 121 -7.63 -6.00 -13.30
C ALA A 121 -8.95 -5.24 -13.46
N ILE A 122 -9.65 -5.43 -14.60
CA ILE A 122 -10.97 -4.81 -14.84
C ILE A 122 -11.99 -5.35 -13.85
N SER A 123 -12.06 -6.67 -13.65
CA SER A 123 -12.95 -7.30 -12.68
C SER A 123 -12.71 -6.77 -11.27
N ASN A 124 -11.46 -6.77 -10.81
CA ASN A 124 -11.11 -6.27 -9.49
C ASN A 124 -11.44 -4.78 -9.31
N LEU A 125 -11.30 -3.97 -10.35
CA LEU A 125 -11.67 -2.56 -10.31
C LEU A 125 -13.20 -2.39 -10.25
N ALA A 126 -13.96 -3.21 -10.96
CA ALA A 126 -15.42 -3.19 -10.89
C ALA A 126 -15.90 -3.53 -9.47
N ASP A 127 -15.29 -4.51 -8.80
CA ASP A 127 -15.59 -4.83 -7.41
C ASP A 127 -15.27 -3.66 -6.46
N LEU A 128 -14.13 -3.01 -6.63
CA LEU A 128 -13.75 -1.85 -5.84
C LEU A 128 -14.74 -0.69 -6.00
N LEU A 129 -15.20 -0.43 -7.23
CA LEU A 129 -16.22 0.59 -7.52
C LEU A 129 -17.58 0.21 -6.91
N ALA A 130 -17.97 -1.06 -7.01
CA ALA A 130 -19.20 -1.58 -6.42
C ALA A 130 -19.22 -1.47 -4.89
N LEU A 131 -18.07 -1.57 -4.22
CA LEU A 131 -17.91 -1.32 -2.78
C LEU A 131 -18.07 0.17 -2.42
N GLY A 132 -18.04 1.07 -3.39
CA GLY A 132 -18.35 2.49 -3.22
C GLY A 132 -17.15 3.41 -3.15
N LEU A 133 -16.07 3.08 -3.84
CA LEU A 133 -14.99 4.04 -4.12
C LEU A 133 -15.58 5.23 -4.89
N ASP A 134 -15.29 6.44 -4.43
CA ASP A 134 -15.61 7.67 -5.17
C ASP A 134 -14.53 7.89 -6.24
N GLU A 135 -14.88 7.62 -7.49
CA GLU A 135 -13.99 7.77 -8.63
C GLU A 135 -13.50 9.20 -8.87
N LYS A 136 -14.31 10.20 -8.47
CA LYS A 136 -13.95 11.63 -8.64
C LYS A 136 -12.83 12.07 -7.72
N ASN A 137 -12.67 11.36 -6.59
CA ASN A 137 -11.59 11.61 -5.63
C ASN A 137 -10.60 10.44 -5.58
N ALA A 138 -10.40 9.76 -6.72
CA ALA A 138 -9.48 8.66 -6.85
C ALA A 138 -8.60 8.81 -8.10
N TYR A 139 -7.39 8.28 -8.02
CA TYR A 139 -6.48 8.09 -9.13
C TYR A 139 -6.12 6.62 -9.22
N VAL A 140 -6.71 5.92 -10.19
CA VAL A 140 -6.46 4.49 -10.44
C VAL A 140 -5.56 4.35 -11.66
N TYR A 141 -4.55 3.51 -11.56
CA TYR A 141 -3.58 3.34 -12.64
C TYR A 141 -3.00 1.91 -12.66
N LYS A 142 -2.50 1.50 -13.82
CA LYS A 142 -1.67 0.31 -13.97
C LYS A 142 -0.20 0.70 -13.82
N GLN A 143 0.57 -0.08 -13.08
CA GLN A 143 2.01 0.16 -12.91
C GLN A 143 2.72 0.26 -14.26
N SER A 144 2.41 -0.65 -15.19
CA SER A 144 3.01 -0.67 -16.53
C SER A 144 2.74 0.59 -17.36
N CYS A 145 1.71 1.36 -17.03
CA CYS A 145 1.30 2.57 -17.75
C CYS A 145 1.68 3.87 -17.01
N GLU A 146 2.06 3.80 -15.73
CA GLU A 146 2.35 4.99 -14.93
C GLU A 146 3.84 5.33 -14.93
N ARG A 147 4.23 6.13 -15.90
CA ARG A 147 5.64 6.52 -16.07
C ARG A 147 6.26 7.22 -14.86
N ARG A 148 5.46 7.97 -14.08
CA ARG A 148 5.98 8.66 -12.88
C ARG A 148 6.43 7.68 -11.83
N VAL A 149 5.69 6.59 -11.61
CA VAL A 149 6.06 5.50 -10.72
C VAL A 149 7.39 4.88 -11.16
N MET A 150 7.51 4.53 -12.45
CA MET A 150 8.73 3.94 -12.98
C MET A 150 9.94 4.88 -12.89
N ASN A 151 9.73 6.18 -13.14
CA ASN A 151 10.80 7.18 -13.01
C ASN A 151 11.24 7.32 -11.55
N MET A 152 10.31 7.36 -10.59
CA MET A 152 10.64 7.41 -9.17
C MET A 152 11.34 6.14 -8.71
N ALA A 153 10.87 4.96 -9.13
CA ALA A 153 11.54 3.70 -8.84
C ALA A 153 13.00 3.72 -9.29
N TYR A 154 13.25 4.21 -10.51
CA TYR A 154 14.60 4.36 -11.04
C TYR A 154 15.44 5.37 -10.25
N ILE A 155 14.89 6.56 -9.95
CA ILE A 155 15.60 7.60 -9.19
C ILE A 155 15.97 7.11 -7.79
N PHE A 156 15.04 6.49 -7.08
CA PHE A 156 15.26 6.01 -5.72
C PHE A 156 16.13 4.75 -5.66
N SER A 157 16.18 3.95 -6.74
CA SER A 157 17.07 2.79 -6.80
C SER A 157 18.54 3.14 -6.57
N ARG A 158 18.94 4.39 -6.79
CA ARG A 158 20.30 4.88 -6.47
C ARG A 158 20.67 4.68 -5.00
N ARG A 159 19.71 4.65 -4.10
CA ARG A 159 19.93 4.43 -2.66
C ARG A 159 19.88 2.95 -2.27
N ALA A 160 19.31 2.11 -3.11
CA ALA A 160 19.23 0.68 -2.86
C ALA A 160 20.52 -0.03 -3.27
N THR A 161 21.02 -0.90 -2.40
CA THR A 161 22.12 -1.78 -2.73
C THR A 161 21.63 -3.23 -2.81
N PRO A 162 22.30 -4.12 -3.57
CA PRO A 162 21.96 -5.54 -3.58
C PRO A 162 21.90 -6.16 -2.17
N ALA A 163 22.84 -5.76 -1.31
CA ALA A 163 22.88 -6.25 0.07
C ALA A 163 21.66 -5.79 0.90
N MET A 164 21.18 -4.56 0.71
CA MET A 164 19.95 -4.08 1.37
C MET A 164 18.72 -4.85 0.88
N LEU A 165 18.59 -5.03 -0.42
CA LEU A 165 17.47 -5.78 -1.01
C LEU A 165 17.47 -7.24 -0.53
N GLN A 166 18.65 -7.88 -0.51
CA GLN A 166 18.77 -9.23 0.00
C GLN A 166 18.49 -9.33 1.50
N ALA A 167 18.88 -8.33 2.30
CA ALA A 167 18.58 -8.30 3.72
C ALA A 167 17.09 -8.13 4.02
N LEU A 168 16.37 -7.35 3.19
CA LEU A 168 14.93 -7.12 3.36
C LEU A 168 14.07 -8.26 2.83
N TYR A 169 14.43 -8.82 1.67
CA TYR A 169 13.57 -9.70 0.88
C TYR A 169 14.12 -11.12 0.71
N GLY A 170 15.32 -11.40 1.21
CA GLY A 170 16.03 -12.64 0.91
C GLY A 170 16.58 -12.66 -0.51
N GLU A 171 17.12 -13.80 -0.92
CA GLU A 171 17.60 -14.01 -2.29
C GLU A 171 16.43 -14.16 -3.25
N ARG A 172 16.33 -13.26 -4.22
CA ARG A 172 15.26 -13.17 -5.21
C ARG A 172 15.84 -12.92 -6.59
N ASN A 173 15.04 -13.19 -7.63
CA ASN A 173 15.37 -12.74 -8.97
C ASN A 173 15.25 -11.20 -9.08
N TYR A 174 15.88 -10.63 -10.10
CA TYR A 174 15.89 -9.18 -10.28
C TYR A 174 14.50 -8.57 -10.48
N SER A 175 13.56 -9.29 -11.12
CA SER A 175 12.22 -8.74 -11.36
C SER A 175 11.45 -8.50 -10.07
N LEU A 176 11.62 -9.34 -9.03
CA LEU A 176 11.04 -9.11 -7.71
C LEU A 176 11.69 -7.94 -6.97
N TYR A 177 13.01 -7.74 -7.11
CA TYR A 177 13.65 -6.53 -6.59
C TYR A 177 13.17 -5.26 -7.31
N PHE A 178 12.96 -5.34 -8.63
CA PHE A 178 12.36 -4.23 -9.38
C PHE A 178 10.89 -3.99 -8.98
N ALA A 179 10.11 -5.02 -8.69
CA ALA A 179 8.76 -4.87 -8.17
C ALA A 179 8.76 -4.11 -6.83
N ALA A 180 9.68 -4.45 -5.91
CA ALA A 180 9.84 -3.72 -4.66
C ALA A 180 10.21 -2.24 -4.87
N LEU A 181 11.11 -1.94 -5.81
CA LEU A 181 11.46 -0.55 -6.17
C LEU A 181 10.27 0.19 -6.83
N THR A 182 9.50 -0.50 -7.66
CA THR A 182 8.28 0.05 -8.27
C THR A 182 7.26 0.41 -7.21
N GLN A 183 7.09 -0.44 -6.19
CA GLN A 183 6.19 -0.17 -5.07
C GLN A 183 6.62 1.06 -4.25
N VAL A 184 7.91 1.35 -4.12
CA VAL A 184 8.37 2.64 -3.56
C VAL A 184 7.83 3.80 -4.40
N GLY A 185 7.90 3.68 -5.72
CA GLY A 185 7.32 4.67 -6.63
C GLY A 185 5.81 4.84 -6.43
N ASP A 186 5.06 3.74 -6.26
CA ASP A 186 3.62 3.75 -5.97
C ASP A 186 3.30 4.49 -4.66
N ILE A 187 4.01 4.15 -3.58
CA ILE A 187 3.82 4.75 -2.26
C ILE A 187 4.09 6.26 -2.28
N LEU A 188 5.05 6.70 -3.09
CA LEU A 188 5.43 8.10 -3.18
C LEU A 188 4.69 8.89 -4.26
N LEU A 189 3.97 8.22 -5.17
CA LEU A 189 3.23 8.87 -6.25
C LEU A 189 2.29 10.00 -5.78
N PRO A 190 1.54 9.86 -4.67
CA PRO A 190 0.67 10.94 -4.19
C PRO A 190 1.40 12.25 -3.86
N GLN A 191 2.72 12.19 -3.64
CA GLN A 191 3.57 13.35 -3.31
C GLN A 191 4.15 14.03 -4.56
N HIS A 192 3.91 13.48 -5.76
CA HIS A 192 4.38 14.07 -7.00
C HIS A 192 3.73 15.46 -7.25
N GLN A 193 4.46 16.35 -7.90
CA GLN A 193 3.99 17.74 -8.17
C GLN A 193 2.67 17.76 -8.94
N ASP A 194 2.45 16.85 -9.87
CA ASP A 194 1.20 16.73 -10.65
C ASP A 194 -0.03 16.46 -9.76
N PHE A 195 0.18 16.02 -8.53
CA PHE A 195 -0.87 15.73 -7.55
C PHE A 195 -0.87 16.72 -6.38
N GLY A 196 -0.25 17.89 -6.56
CA GLY A 196 -0.23 18.96 -5.56
C GLY A 196 0.98 18.93 -4.62
N GLY A 197 1.97 18.10 -4.90
CA GLY A 197 3.23 18.07 -4.15
C GLY A 197 3.17 17.35 -2.81
N PRO A 198 4.16 17.57 -1.94
CA PRO A 198 4.34 16.80 -0.72
C PRO A 198 3.14 16.86 0.23
N LYS A 199 2.64 15.72 0.60
CA LYS A 199 1.55 15.52 1.57
C LYS A 199 1.74 14.21 2.32
N ARG A 200 1.03 14.04 3.44
CA ARG A 200 1.04 12.76 4.13
C ARG A 200 0.22 11.73 3.37
N VAL A 201 0.84 10.57 3.18
CA VAL A 201 0.23 9.41 2.52
C VAL A 201 0.03 8.32 3.56
N LEU A 202 -1.18 7.82 3.69
CA LEU A 202 -1.49 6.64 4.48
C LEU A 202 -1.53 5.43 3.56
N VAL A 203 -0.91 4.33 3.98
CA VAL A 203 -0.86 3.09 3.21
C VAL A 203 -1.43 1.95 4.05
N PRO A 204 -2.74 1.65 3.96
CA PRO A 204 -3.35 0.51 4.62
C PRO A 204 -2.84 -0.79 3.98
N VAL A 205 -2.25 -1.65 4.79
CA VAL A 205 -1.64 -2.91 4.29
C VAL A 205 -1.68 -4.00 5.36
N GLY A 206 -1.54 -5.24 4.93
CA GLY A 206 -1.25 -6.37 5.82
C GLY A 206 0.15 -6.27 6.42
N VAL A 207 0.38 -7.03 7.49
CA VAL A 207 1.68 -7.09 8.18
C VAL A 207 2.80 -7.57 7.24
N ASP A 208 2.46 -8.46 6.32
CA ASP A 208 3.36 -8.99 5.30
C ASP A 208 3.99 -7.90 4.44
N GLN A 209 3.31 -6.78 4.25
CA GLN A 209 3.76 -5.64 3.43
C GLN A 209 4.68 -4.65 4.19
N ASP A 210 4.93 -4.85 5.50
CA ASP A 210 5.80 -3.96 6.29
C ASP A 210 7.22 -3.78 5.71
N PRO A 211 7.88 -4.79 5.11
CA PRO A 211 9.17 -4.59 4.47
C PRO A 211 9.17 -3.50 3.40
N HIS A 212 8.11 -3.43 2.57
CA HIS A 212 7.97 -2.40 1.55
C HIS A 212 7.75 -1.01 2.15
N ILE A 213 6.97 -0.93 3.23
CA ILE A 213 6.75 0.34 3.93
C ILE A 213 8.05 0.87 4.53
N ARG A 214 8.86 0.00 5.16
CA ARG A 214 10.17 0.38 5.70
C ARG A 214 11.12 0.82 4.59
N PHE A 215 11.19 0.05 3.53
CA PHE A 215 12.05 0.36 2.38
C PHE A 215 11.69 1.70 1.72
N ALA A 216 10.40 2.04 1.63
CA ALA A 216 9.96 3.32 1.09
C ALA A 216 10.25 4.52 2.03
N ARG A 217 10.43 4.28 3.33
CA ARG A 217 10.74 5.33 4.34
C ARG A 217 12.23 5.68 4.40
N ASP A 218 13.11 4.70 4.16
CA ASP A 218 14.58 4.84 4.20
C ASP A 218 15.13 5.44 2.89
#